data_f03ec8ee2274e78b0e79bb272b8ed770
#
_entry.id   f03ec8ee2274e78b0e79bb272b8ed770
#
_cell.length_a   1.000
_cell.length_b   1.000
_cell.length_c   1.000
_cell.angle_alpha   90.00
_cell.angle_beta   90.00
_cell.angle_gamma   90.00
#
_symmetry.space_group_name_H-M   'P 1'
#
loop_
_entity.id
_entity.type
_entity.pdbx_description
1 polymer ?
#
loop_
_entity_poly.entity_id
_entity_poly.type
_entity_poly.pdbx_seq_one_letter_code
_entity_poly.pdbx_strand_id
1 'polypeptide(L)'
;METIDTQTWIILAAVAAVIMVALGTWFYIRRKQSHKLQERFGPEYDRTVNEYGSRTKGESELKAREKRVERLEILPLAPSEAARFSEAWRSLQGRFIDNPKGVVVQAEHLVRELMEKRGYPMGDFERRAGDISVDHPDVVANYRSAQAIALRDQRGGADTEELRKAVVHYRALFDELLEVRNPKQEVGEKERVEV
;
A
#
# COMPACT_ATOMS: atom_id res chain seq x y z
N MET A 1 -51.53 22.96 31.86
CA MET A 1 -50.56 23.18 30.76
C MET A 1 -49.50 24.08 31.37
N GLU A 2 -48.39 23.50 31.84
CA GLU A 2 -47.25 24.30 32.30
C GLU A 2 -46.61 24.97 31.06
N THR A 3 -46.64 26.27 31.07
CA THR A 3 -45.92 27.09 30.08
C THR A 3 -44.45 26.92 30.33
N ILE A 4 -43.74 26.19 29.44
CA ILE A 4 -42.28 26.09 29.49
C ILE A 4 -41.72 27.50 29.48
N ASP A 5 -41.00 27.86 30.55
CA ASP A 5 -40.45 29.18 30.74
C ASP A 5 -39.50 29.56 29.60
N THR A 6 -39.49 30.83 29.18
CA THR A 6 -38.65 31.36 28.09
C THR A 6 -37.16 30.98 28.28
N GLN A 7 -36.74 30.90 29.54
CA GLN A 7 -35.39 30.51 29.93
C GLN A 7 -35.06 29.06 29.52
N THR A 8 -36.03 28.15 29.63
CA THR A 8 -35.91 26.74 29.23
C THR A 8 -35.76 26.61 27.69
N TRP A 9 -36.48 27.42 26.92
CA TRP A 9 -36.33 27.47 25.43
C TRP A 9 -34.96 27.97 24.98
N ILE A 10 -34.41 28.99 25.70
CA ILE A 10 -33.05 29.49 25.40
C ILE A 10 -31.98 28.41 25.67
N ILE A 11 -32.13 27.70 26.79
CA ILE A 11 -31.20 26.60 27.12
C ILE A 11 -31.29 25.48 26.10
N LEU A 12 -32.49 25.06 25.68
CA LEU A 12 -32.66 24.04 24.64
C LEU A 12 -32.07 24.46 23.30
N ALA A 13 -32.28 25.73 22.92
CA ALA A 13 -31.70 26.26 21.67
C ALA A 13 -30.17 26.30 21.72
N ALA A 14 -29.57 26.69 22.86
CA ALA A 14 -28.12 26.67 23.04
C ALA A 14 -27.54 25.25 22.98
N VAL A 15 -28.19 24.29 23.64
CA VAL A 15 -27.79 22.87 23.58
C VAL A 15 -27.88 22.33 22.15
N ALA A 16 -28.97 22.61 21.44
CA ALA A 16 -29.13 22.21 20.04
C ALA A 16 -28.05 22.83 19.13
N ALA A 17 -27.69 24.09 19.32
CA ALA A 17 -26.61 24.75 18.58
C ALA A 17 -25.27 24.08 18.85
N VAL A 18 -24.93 23.75 20.08
CA VAL A 18 -23.68 23.04 20.44
C VAL A 18 -23.63 21.66 19.80
N ILE A 19 -24.73 20.91 19.80
CA ILE A 19 -24.83 19.59 19.16
C ILE A 19 -24.63 19.72 17.65
N MET A 20 -25.26 20.70 16.99
CA MET A 20 -25.08 20.93 15.55
C MET A 20 -23.62 21.25 15.19
N VAL A 21 -22.97 22.11 15.98
CA VAL A 21 -21.55 22.45 15.76
C VAL A 21 -20.68 21.21 15.96
N ALA A 22 -20.92 20.43 17.02
CA ALA A 22 -20.18 19.20 17.28
C ALA A 22 -20.34 18.16 16.15
N LEU A 23 -21.57 17.95 15.67
CA LEU A 23 -21.86 17.06 14.54
C LEU A 23 -21.22 17.57 13.24
N GLY A 24 -21.31 18.86 12.95
CA GLY A 24 -20.69 19.48 11.76
C GLY A 24 -19.17 19.33 11.78
N THR A 25 -18.56 19.59 12.92
CA THR A 25 -17.10 19.43 13.11
C THR A 25 -16.68 17.96 12.99
N TRP A 26 -17.42 17.05 13.60
CA TRP A 26 -17.17 15.61 13.50
C TRP A 26 -17.27 15.12 12.04
N PHE A 27 -18.32 15.54 11.31
CA PHE A 27 -18.52 15.18 9.91
C PHE A 27 -17.41 15.76 9.02
N TYR A 28 -16.99 17.00 9.25
CA TYR A 28 -15.89 17.65 8.53
C TYR A 28 -14.56 16.91 8.72
N ILE A 29 -14.22 16.59 9.97
CA ILE A 29 -12.99 15.86 10.30
C ILE A 29 -13.00 14.48 9.65
N ARG A 30 -14.12 13.76 9.73
CA ARG A 30 -14.29 12.44 9.13
C ARG A 30 -14.13 12.49 7.62
N ARG A 31 -14.72 13.47 6.95
CA ARG A 31 -14.58 13.67 5.51
C ARG A 31 -13.14 13.95 5.09
N LYS A 32 -12.45 14.80 5.83
CA LYS A 32 -11.03 15.13 5.60
C LYS A 32 -10.12 13.90 5.78
N GLN A 33 -10.37 13.08 6.78
CA GLN A 33 -9.61 11.84 6.99
C GLN A 33 -9.83 10.83 5.86
N SER A 34 -11.07 10.65 5.41
CA SER A 34 -11.39 9.80 4.26
C SER A 34 -10.65 10.25 2.98
N HIS A 35 -10.63 11.54 2.72
CA HIS A 35 -9.95 12.10 1.54
C HIS A 35 -8.45 11.81 1.57
N LYS A 36 -7.80 11.99 2.74
CA LYS A 36 -6.39 11.64 2.91
C LYS A 36 -6.09 10.16 2.64
N LEU A 37 -6.97 9.26 3.08
CA LEU A 37 -6.82 7.83 2.81
C LEU A 37 -7.00 7.52 1.32
N GLN A 38 -7.97 8.16 0.64
CA GLN A 38 -8.16 8.01 -0.80
C GLN A 38 -6.94 8.49 -1.59
N GLU A 39 -6.38 9.64 -1.23
CA GLU A 39 -5.15 10.18 -1.87
C GLU A 39 -3.95 9.27 -1.64
N ARG A 40 -3.77 8.77 -0.42
CA ARG A 40 -2.63 7.93 -0.07
C ARG A 40 -2.67 6.54 -0.70
N PHE A 41 -3.84 5.89 -0.69
CA PHE A 41 -3.98 4.51 -1.13
C PHE A 41 -4.47 4.36 -2.58
N GLY A 42 -4.88 5.44 -3.24
CA GLY A 42 -5.35 5.41 -4.62
C GLY A 42 -6.38 4.29 -4.87
N PRO A 43 -6.17 3.46 -5.91
CA PRO A 43 -7.10 2.36 -6.25
C PRO A 43 -7.28 1.31 -5.15
N GLU A 44 -6.29 1.14 -4.27
CA GLU A 44 -6.37 0.17 -3.16
C GLU A 44 -7.38 0.60 -2.10
N TYR A 45 -7.69 1.90 -1.97
CA TYR A 45 -8.75 2.38 -1.11
C TYR A 45 -10.11 1.78 -1.49
N ASP A 46 -10.52 1.93 -2.76
CA ASP A 46 -11.81 1.43 -3.23
C ASP A 46 -11.88 -0.10 -3.13
N ARG A 47 -10.79 -0.79 -3.47
CA ARG A 47 -10.68 -2.23 -3.32
C ARG A 47 -10.93 -2.65 -1.88
N THR A 48 -10.25 -2.02 -0.91
CA THR A 48 -10.36 -2.37 0.51
C THR A 48 -11.76 -2.08 1.04
N VAL A 49 -12.37 -0.94 0.68
CA VAL A 49 -13.75 -0.60 1.07
C VAL A 49 -14.75 -1.64 0.55
N ASN A 50 -14.58 -2.09 -0.69
CA ASN A 50 -15.44 -3.11 -1.31
C ASN A 50 -15.26 -4.48 -0.63
N GLU A 51 -14.03 -4.88 -0.35
CA GLU A 51 -13.70 -6.14 0.32
C GLU A 51 -14.30 -6.23 1.73
N TYR A 52 -14.24 -5.14 2.50
CA TYR A 52 -14.79 -5.09 3.86
C TYR A 52 -16.28 -4.74 3.92
N GLY A 53 -16.93 -4.47 2.77
CA GLY A 53 -18.36 -4.22 2.62
C GLY A 53 -18.85 -2.94 3.30
N SER A 54 -17.98 -2.11 3.87
CA SER A 54 -18.34 -0.80 4.37
C SER A 54 -17.13 0.14 4.43
N ARG A 55 -17.39 1.42 4.16
CA ARG A 55 -16.38 2.48 4.22
C ARG A 55 -15.68 2.54 5.57
N THR A 56 -16.43 2.49 6.66
CA THR A 56 -15.88 2.57 8.02
C THR A 56 -14.91 1.42 8.34
N LYS A 57 -15.27 0.20 7.93
CA LYS A 57 -14.42 -0.98 8.14
C LYS A 57 -13.18 -0.93 7.24
N GLY A 58 -13.35 -0.60 5.95
CA GLY A 58 -12.25 -0.46 5.01
C GLY A 58 -11.23 0.61 5.46
N GLU A 59 -11.72 1.80 5.86
CA GLU A 59 -10.84 2.86 6.38
C GLU A 59 -10.15 2.48 7.70
N SER A 60 -10.81 1.69 8.55
CA SER A 60 -10.18 1.16 9.77
C SER A 60 -9.03 0.22 9.45
N GLU A 61 -9.21 -0.65 8.45
CA GLU A 61 -8.15 -1.55 7.97
C GLU A 61 -6.99 -0.77 7.36
N LEU A 62 -7.27 0.22 6.49
CA LEU A 62 -6.21 1.05 5.90
C LEU A 62 -5.37 1.77 6.97
N LYS A 63 -6.02 2.34 8.00
CA LYS A 63 -5.32 2.93 9.16
C LYS A 63 -4.53 1.89 9.97
N ALA A 64 -5.02 0.67 10.06
CA ALA A 64 -4.29 -0.41 10.73
C ALA A 64 -3.03 -0.81 9.93
N ARG A 65 -3.09 -0.78 8.57
CA ARG A 65 -1.91 -0.99 7.70
C ARG A 65 -0.88 0.13 7.89
N GLU A 66 -1.31 1.40 7.87
CA GLU A 66 -0.41 2.53 8.16
C GLU A 66 0.34 2.34 9.47
N LYS A 67 -0.39 2.12 10.58
CA LYS A 67 0.21 1.92 11.90
C LYS A 67 1.14 0.69 11.97
N ARG A 68 0.90 -0.32 11.16
CA ARG A 68 1.74 -1.50 11.11
C ARG A 68 3.04 -1.21 10.40
N VAL A 69 2.96 -0.57 9.23
CA VAL A 69 4.13 -0.22 8.41
C VAL A 69 5.00 0.84 9.10
N GLU A 70 4.42 1.83 9.78
CA GLU A 70 5.15 2.81 10.60
C GLU A 70 6.06 2.18 11.68
N ARG A 71 5.84 0.93 12.06
CA ARG A 71 6.66 0.20 13.04
C ARG A 71 7.74 -0.65 12.41
N LEU A 72 7.79 -0.72 11.09
CA LEU A 72 8.78 -1.49 10.35
C LEU A 72 10.01 -0.63 10.09
N GLU A 73 11.19 -1.22 10.19
CA GLU A 73 12.42 -0.61 9.71
C GLU A 73 12.60 -0.96 8.21
N ILE A 74 11.93 -0.20 7.34
CA ILE A 74 12.07 -0.36 5.91
C ILE A 74 13.28 0.45 5.45
N LEU A 75 14.31 -0.25 5.00
CA LEU A 75 15.59 0.35 4.63
C LEU A 75 15.82 0.28 3.12
N PRO A 76 16.41 1.33 2.52
CA PRO A 76 16.90 1.26 1.14
C PRO A 76 18.06 0.28 1.05
N LEU A 77 18.22 -0.34 -0.12
CA LEU A 77 19.28 -1.32 -0.36
C LEU A 77 20.68 -0.69 -0.39
N ALA A 78 21.67 -1.47 0.01
CA ALA A 78 23.06 -1.12 -0.31
C ALA A 78 23.29 -1.21 -1.83
N PRO A 79 24.15 -0.36 -2.43
CA PRO A 79 24.42 -0.37 -3.87
C PRO A 79 24.83 -1.74 -4.43
N SER A 80 25.62 -2.50 -3.67
CA SER A 80 26.02 -3.86 -4.06
C SER A 80 24.87 -4.87 -4.08
N GLU A 81 23.93 -4.75 -3.16
CA GLU A 81 22.73 -5.59 -3.14
C GLU A 81 21.79 -5.22 -4.30
N ALA A 82 21.58 -3.92 -4.54
CA ALA A 82 20.79 -3.47 -5.69
C ALA A 82 21.37 -3.94 -7.02
N ALA A 83 22.70 -3.90 -7.17
CA ALA A 83 23.37 -4.45 -8.35
C ALA A 83 23.16 -5.96 -8.51
N ARG A 84 23.25 -6.72 -7.42
CA ARG A 84 22.99 -8.17 -7.40
C ARG A 84 21.54 -8.48 -7.81
N PHE A 85 20.58 -7.80 -7.27
CA PHE A 85 19.17 -7.97 -7.62
C PHE A 85 18.90 -7.61 -9.08
N SER A 86 19.48 -6.51 -9.58
CA SER A 86 19.36 -6.09 -10.99
C SER A 86 19.95 -7.12 -11.95
N GLU A 87 21.09 -7.73 -11.60
CA GLU A 87 21.69 -8.80 -12.39
C GLU A 87 20.85 -10.07 -12.39
N ALA A 88 20.35 -10.47 -11.22
CA ALA A 88 19.44 -11.61 -11.09
C ALA A 88 18.18 -11.42 -11.96
N TRP A 89 17.61 -10.20 -11.96
CA TRP A 89 16.45 -9.88 -12.79
C TRP A 89 16.78 -9.97 -14.30
N ARG A 90 17.89 -9.43 -14.75
CA ARG A 90 18.34 -9.52 -16.16
C ARG A 90 18.53 -10.97 -16.61
N SER A 91 19.18 -11.77 -15.78
CA SER A 91 19.37 -13.21 -16.05
C SER A 91 18.02 -13.95 -16.15
N LEU A 92 17.08 -13.62 -15.27
CA LEU A 92 15.72 -14.17 -15.29
C LEU A 92 15.00 -13.84 -16.60
N GLN A 93 15.02 -12.57 -17.02
CA GLN A 93 14.38 -12.14 -18.26
C GLN A 93 14.94 -12.86 -19.50
N GLY A 94 16.24 -13.10 -19.54
CA GLY A 94 16.89 -13.81 -20.66
C GLY A 94 16.40 -15.25 -20.86
N ARG A 95 15.86 -15.88 -19.79
CA ARG A 95 15.37 -17.27 -19.82
C ARG A 95 13.87 -17.38 -20.15
N PHE A 96 13.18 -16.26 -20.36
CA PHE A 96 11.73 -16.27 -20.53
C PHE A 96 11.29 -17.07 -21.79
N ILE A 97 12.04 -16.98 -22.89
CA ILE A 97 11.71 -17.68 -24.13
C ILE A 97 11.73 -19.21 -23.93
N ASP A 98 12.71 -19.70 -23.17
CA ASP A 98 12.93 -21.14 -22.99
C ASP A 98 12.02 -21.72 -21.90
N ASN A 99 11.70 -20.92 -20.84
CA ASN A 99 10.93 -21.40 -19.69
C ASN A 99 10.05 -20.29 -19.08
N PRO A 100 8.96 -19.87 -19.76
CA PRO A 100 8.12 -18.79 -19.28
C PRO A 100 7.47 -19.06 -17.92
N LYS A 101 7.02 -20.28 -17.65
CA LYS A 101 6.42 -20.66 -16.35
C LYS A 101 7.43 -20.58 -15.22
N GLY A 102 8.61 -21.15 -15.41
CA GLY A 102 9.66 -21.10 -14.41
C GLY A 102 10.14 -19.68 -14.12
N VAL A 103 10.12 -18.80 -15.13
CA VAL A 103 10.48 -17.38 -14.95
C VAL A 103 9.47 -16.64 -14.09
N VAL A 104 8.17 -16.86 -14.25
CA VAL A 104 7.14 -16.24 -13.40
C VAL A 104 7.32 -16.63 -11.93
N VAL A 105 7.56 -17.93 -11.64
CA VAL A 105 7.84 -18.41 -10.28
C VAL A 105 9.10 -17.76 -9.70
N GLN A 106 10.16 -17.66 -10.51
CA GLN A 106 11.41 -17.05 -10.06
C GLN A 106 11.29 -15.53 -9.89
N ALA A 107 10.46 -14.84 -10.70
CA ALA A 107 10.16 -13.42 -10.56
C ALA A 107 9.44 -13.14 -9.23
N GLU A 108 8.43 -13.94 -8.89
CA GLU A 108 7.77 -13.85 -7.58
C GLU A 108 8.76 -14.04 -6.43
N HIS A 109 9.60 -15.07 -6.53
CA HIS A 109 10.60 -15.34 -5.49
C HIS A 109 11.57 -14.17 -5.32
N LEU A 110 12.08 -13.61 -6.43
CA LEU A 110 13.02 -12.50 -6.40
C LEU A 110 12.40 -11.21 -5.81
N VAL A 111 11.13 -10.94 -6.13
CA VAL A 111 10.38 -9.83 -5.52
C VAL A 111 10.23 -10.03 -4.02
N ARG A 112 9.90 -11.24 -3.58
CA ARG A 112 9.78 -11.55 -2.15
C ARG A 112 11.12 -11.41 -1.41
N GLU A 113 12.20 -11.91 -2.00
CA GLU A 113 13.56 -11.77 -1.43
C GLU A 113 13.94 -10.28 -1.29
N LEU A 114 13.60 -9.47 -2.30
CA LEU A 114 13.82 -8.03 -2.26
C LEU A 114 13.01 -7.34 -1.16
N MET A 115 11.73 -7.70 -0.98
CA MET A 115 10.89 -7.20 0.10
C MET A 115 11.47 -7.55 1.48
N GLU A 116 11.88 -8.81 1.67
CA GLU A 116 12.49 -9.28 2.91
C GLU A 116 13.77 -8.51 3.23
N LYS A 117 14.61 -8.28 2.23
CA LYS A 117 15.85 -7.49 2.37
C LYS A 117 15.59 -6.04 2.75
N ARG A 118 14.47 -5.48 2.34
CA ARG A 118 14.04 -4.14 2.72
C ARG A 118 13.39 -4.07 4.11
N GLY A 119 13.09 -5.19 4.74
CA GLY A 119 12.47 -5.25 6.07
C GLY A 119 10.96 -5.43 6.07
N TYR A 120 10.34 -5.71 4.92
CA TYR A 120 8.91 -6.06 4.90
C TYR A 120 8.67 -7.44 5.50
N PRO A 121 7.64 -7.62 6.35
CA PRO A 121 7.34 -8.92 6.94
C PRO A 121 6.82 -9.92 5.89
N MET A 122 7.32 -11.15 5.95
CA MET A 122 7.01 -12.21 5.00
C MET A 122 5.77 -13.02 5.41
N GLY A 123 4.63 -12.36 5.62
CA GLY A 123 3.32 -12.97 5.83
C GLY A 123 2.72 -13.60 4.56
N ASP A 124 1.40 -13.86 4.59
CA ASP A 124 0.66 -14.27 3.39
C ASP A 124 0.65 -13.16 2.32
N PHE A 125 0.18 -13.52 1.12
CA PHE A 125 0.16 -12.59 -0.02
C PHE A 125 -0.65 -11.32 0.27
N GLU A 126 -1.86 -11.45 0.83
CA GLU A 126 -2.74 -10.30 1.08
C GLU A 126 -2.13 -9.35 2.10
N ARG A 127 -1.45 -9.89 3.10
CA ARG A 127 -0.73 -9.09 4.09
C ARG A 127 0.44 -8.33 3.47
N ARG A 128 1.26 -9.01 2.66
CA ARG A 128 2.38 -8.35 1.94
C ARG A 128 1.88 -7.24 1.01
N ALA A 129 0.86 -7.54 0.19
CA ALA A 129 0.27 -6.55 -0.71
C ALA A 129 -0.34 -5.37 0.06
N GLY A 130 -0.99 -5.64 1.20
CA GLY A 130 -1.51 -4.62 2.11
C GLY A 130 -0.42 -3.73 2.71
N ASP A 131 0.69 -4.29 3.13
CA ASP A 131 1.81 -3.53 3.71
C ASP A 131 2.52 -2.68 2.64
N ILE A 132 2.76 -3.23 1.44
CA ILE A 132 3.32 -2.48 0.31
C ILE A 132 2.40 -1.33 -0.13
N SER A 133 1.09 -1.50 -0.07
CA SER A 133 0.13 -0.47 -0.50
C SER A 133 0.22 0.85 0.28
N VAL A 134 0.87 0.85 1.45
CA VAL A 134 1.05 2.04 2.29
C VAL A 134 2.07 3.00 1.69
N ASP A 135 3.18 2.46 1.18
CA ASP A 135 4.30 3.25 0.67
C ASP A 135 4.34 3.27 -0.87
N HIS A 136 3.79 2.22 -1.53
CA HIS A 136 3.83 2.02 -2.97
C HIS A 136 2.44 1.71 -3.55
N PRO A 137 1.44 2.60 -3.38
CA PRO A 137 0.05 2.35 -3.81
C PRO A 137 -0.10 2.14 -5.31
N ASP A 138 0.74 2.79 -6.12
CA ASP A 138 0.67 2.75 -7.58
C ASP A 138 1.08 1.39 -8.17
N VAL A 139 1.97 0.66 -7.47
CA VAL A 139 2.49 -0.62 -7.97
C VAL A 139 1.84 -1.85 -7.33
N VAL A 140 1.08 -1.68 -6.24
CA VAL A 140 0.41 -2.82 -5.59
C VAL A 140 -0.61 -3.50 -6.50
N ALA A 141 -1.26 -2.76 -7.37
CA ALA A 141 -2.18 -3.30 -8.38
C ALA A 141 -1.46 -4.24 -9.36
N ASN A 142 -0.24 -3.88 -9.76
CA ASN A 142 0.63 -4.75 -10.56
C ASN A 142 0.98 -6.04 -9.82
N TYR A 143 1.36 -5.95 -8.55
CA TYR A 143 1.67 -7.13 -7.73
C TYR A 143 0.50 -8.11 -7.64
N ARG A 144 -0.73 -7.58 -7.44
CA ARG A 144 -1.94 -8.39 -7.43
C ARG A 144 -2.26 -9.01 -8.78
N SER A 145 -2.06 -8.27 -9.87
CA SER A 145 -2.27 -8.77 -11.24
C SER A 145 -1.29 -9.90 -11.58
N ALA A 146 -0.01 -9.74 -11.23
CA ALA A 146 1.00 -10.77 -11.39
C ALA A 146 0.63 -12.05 -10.64
N GLN A 147 0.24 -11.93 -9.37
CA GLN A 147 -0.19 -13.05 -8.54
C GLN A 147 -1.42 -13.77 -9.09
N ALA A 148 -2.42 -13.02 -9.58
CA ALA A 148 -3.61 -13.62 -10.18
C ALA A 148 -3.27 -14.47 -11.41
N ILE A 149 -2.32 -14.02 -12.25
CA ILE A 149 -1.84 -14.79 -13.39
C ILE A 149 -1.04 -16.01 -12.92
N ALA A 150 -0.15 -15.87 -11.95
CA ALA A 150 0.64 -16.97 -11.41
C ALA A 150 -0.25 -18.09 -10.83
N LEU A 151 -1.31 -17.72 -10.09
CA LEU A 151 -2.30 -18.67 -9.57
C LEU A 151 -3.11 -19.37 -10.69
N ARG A 152 -3.40 -18.68 -11.81
CA ARG A 152 -4.04 -19.31 -12.98
C ARG A 152 -3.11 -20.29 -13.67
N ASP A 153 -1.82 -19.94 -13.78
CA ASP A 153 -0.81 -20.84 -14.38
C ASP A 153 -0.67 -22.15 -13.58
N GLN A 154 -0.67 -22.08 -12.24
CA GLN A 154 -0.65 -23.26 -11.38
C GLN A 154 -1.83 -24.21 -11.64
N ARG A 155 -2.96 -23.68 -12.14
CA ARG A 155 -4.15 -24.48 -12.55
C ARG A 155 -4.13 -24.86 -14.02
N GLY A 156 -3.04 -24.56 -14.73
CA GLY A 156 -2.88 -24.83 -16.16
C GLY A 156 -3.66 -23.88 -17.09
N GLY A 157 -4.14 -22.73 -16.59
CA GLY A 157 -5.04 -21.83 -17.30
C GLY A 157 -4.38 -20.53 -17.81
N ALA A 158 -3.05 -20.38 -17.78
CA ALA A 158 -2.36 -19.21 -18.31
C ALA A 158 -1.64 -19.53 -19.62
N ASP A 159 -1.78 -18.66 -20.61
CA ASP A 159 -0.99 -18.73 -21.84
C ASP A 159 0.34 -17.98 -21.72
N THR A 160 1.22 -18.11 -22.73
CA THR A 160 2.55 -17.49 -22.71
C THR A 160 2.48 -15.95 -22.65
N GLU A 161 1.47 -15.33 -23.28
CA GLU A 161 1.32 -13.88 -23.26
C GLU A 161 0.85 -13.39 -21.88
N GLU A 162 -0.01 -14.15 -21.20
CA GLU A 162 -0.37 -13.88 -19.81
C GLU A 162 0.83 -14.00 -18.88
N LEU A 163 1.67 -15.04 -19.07
CA LEU A 163 2.91 -15.20 -18.30
C LEU A 163 3.88 -14.02 -18.55
N ARG A 164 3.96 -13.53 -19.79
CA ARG A 164 4.75 -12.32 -20.11
C ARG A 164 4.20 -11.10 -19.35
N LYS A 165 2.89 -10.91 -19.31
CA LYS A 165 2.25 -9.84 -18.53
C LYS A 165 2.55 -9.97 -17.03
N ALA A 166 2.55 -11.19 -16.49
CA ALA A 166 2.90 -11.41 -15.08
C ALA A 166 4.33 -10.93 -14.78
N VAL A 167 5.30 -11.26 -15.65
CA VAL A 167 6.69 -10.79 -15.47
C VAL A 167 6.79 -9.27 -15.57
N VAL A 168 6.05 -8.63 -16.47
CA VAL A 168 5.99 -7.15 -16.58
C VAL A 168 5.40 -6.54 -15.30
N HIS A 169 4.36 -7.13 -14.75
CA HIS A 169 3.75 -6.67 -13.50
C HIS A 169 4.68 -6.87 -12.30
N TYR A 170 5.36 -8.01 -12.18
CA TYR A 170 6.39 -8.20 -11.14
C TYR A 170 7.55 -7.21 -11.31
N ARG A 171 7.92 -6.89 -12.57
CA ARG A 171 8.97 -5.93 -12.87
C ARG A 171 8.64 -4.54 -12.31
N ALA A 172 7.40 -4.08 -12.49
CA ALA A 172 6.98 -2.77 -11.98
C ALA A 172 7.17 -2.65 -10.45
N LEU A 173 6.78 -3.68 -9.69
CA LEU A 173 7.03 -3.71 -8.26
C LEU A 173 8.53 -3.84 -7.92
N PHE A 174 9.24 -4.69 -8.65
CA PHE A 174 10.68 -4.89 -8.44
C PHE A 174 11.46 -3.58 -8.62
N ASP A 175 11.22 -2.84 -9.69
CA ASP A 175 11.90 -1.59 -9.98
C ASP A 175 11.61 -0.53 -8.90
N GLU A 176 10.37 -0.45 -8.40
CA GLU A 176 9.98 0.43 -7.31
C GLU A 176 10.68 0.08 -5.99
N LEU A 177 10.78 -1.22 -5.68
CA LEU A 177 11.45 -1.70 -4.47
C LEU A 177 12.97 -1.67 -4.56
N LEU A 178 13.55 -1.49 -5.76
CA LEU A 178 15.00 -1.45 -5.97
C LEU A 178 15.62 -0.11 -5.55
N GLU A 179 14.92 0.73 -4.84
CA GLU A 179 15.41 2.01 -4.32
C GLU A 179 16.75 1.86 -3.61
N VAL A 180 17.75 2.60 -4.05
CA VAL A 180 19.11 2.55 -3.51
C VAL A 180 19.34 3.72 -2.56
N ARG A 181 19.96 3.45 -1.42
CA ARG A 181 20.39 4.51 -0.51
C ARG A 181 21.35 5.48 -1.25
N ASN A 182 20.92 6.71 -1.45
CA ASN A 182 21.74 7.72 -2.09
C ASN A 182 22.53 8.50 -1.02
N PRO A 183 23.86 8.34 -0.94
CA PRO A 183 24.66 8.98 0.12
C PRO A 183 24.61 10.51 0.12
N LYS A 184 24.14 11.14 -0.97
CA LYS A 184 23.94 12.59 -1.05
C LYS A 184 22.73 13.11 -0.27
N GLN A 185 21.75 12.26 0.05
CA GLN A 185 20.59 12.67 0.85
C GLN A 185 20.90 12.71 2.35
N GLU A 186 21.81 11.86 2.84
CA GLU A 186 22.21 11.86 4.26
C GLU A 186 22.97 13.13 4.69
N VAL A 187 23.68 13.77 3.76
CA VAL A 187 24.42 15.02 4.05
C VAL A 187 23.45 16.20 4.19
N GLY A 188 22.42 16.28 3.36
CA GLY A 188 21.44 17.37 3.41
C GLY A 188 20.45 17.27 4.58
N GLU A 189 20.26 16.07 5.15
CA GLU A 189 19.37 15.88 6.30
C GLU A 189 20.10 16.17 7.63
N LYS A 190 21.39 15.84 7.72
CA LYS A 190 22.23 16.20 8.88
C LYS A 190 22.47 17.70 8.99
N GLU A 191 22.66 18.41 7.86
CA GLU A 191 22.79 19.88 7.85
C GLU A 191 21.49 20.62 8.24
N ARG A 192 20.30 20.01 8.08
CA ARG A 192 19.03 20.63 8.49
C ARG A 192 18.69 20.43 9.96
N VAL A 193 19.32 19.48 10.63
CA VAL A 193 19.06 19.19 12.05
C VAL A 193 20.04 19.98 12.97
N GLU A 194 21.14 20.50 12.43
CA GLU A 194 22.13 21.27 13.20
C GLU A 194 21.95 22.81 13.07
N VAL A 195 20.85 23.30 12.49
CA VAL A 195 20.44 24.71 12.43
C VAL A 195 19.12 24.88 13.20
#